data_623b038c2ec620e4b2db65f13835fa4c
#
_entry.id   623b038c2ec620e4b2db65f13835fa4c
#
_cell.length_a   1.000
_cell.length_b   1.000
_cell.length_c   1.000
_cell.angle_alpha   90.00
_cell.angle_beta   90.00
_cell.angle_gamma   90.00
#
_symmetry.space_group_name_H-M   'P 1'
#
loop_
_entity.id
_entity.type
_entity.pdbx_description
1 polymer ?
#
loop_
_entity_poly.entity_id
_entity_poly.type
_entity_poly.pdbx_seq_one_letter_code
_entity_poly.pdbx_strand_id
1 'polypeptide(L)'
;PRTVPAGTTVKGPVVALGPVTVAGRVEGAAVSLAGDVTVARGGVVTGDAVAVGGRVLADGDVVGEMHAMSSIPDRPAAGVATADLRTPVQRTYDAMRVVAGTFGVLLIVAVGVLLFAGRNLDEVVATLELRFGRAFLVGVMGQVLILPALVVLLVALAVSVIGILLIPFAVVAYAIAIAGLVTLGFLAVARLVGGAVWHSATDTTPRSRALAGLAVGLAIFFALWMVAAALAWAPLAATVVRAAALAASWAAMTLGLGAAILSRAGTHRRVAAGTRPVELASWQTPTPLTGVVAARRPAAAVAER
;
A
#
# COMPACT_ATOMS: atom_id res chain seq x y z
N PRO A 1 27.01 -9.74 27.60
CA PRO A 1 27.89 -8.57 27.55
C PRO A 1 29.30 -8.96 28.03
N ARG A 2 30.30 -8.42 27.37
CA ARG A 2 31.70 -8.62 27.77
C ARG A 2 32.40 -7.25 27.79
N THR A 3 33.08 -6.98 28.90
CA THR A 3 33.78 -5.70 29.09
C THR A 3 35.26 -5.97 29.28
N VAL A 4 36.10 -5.27 28.53
CA VAL A 4 37.57 -5.20 28.76
C VAL A 4 37.85 -3.89 29.48
N PRO A 5 38.19 -3.93 30.77
CA PRO A 5 38.39 -2.71 31.58
C PRO A 5 39.66 -1.94 31.15
N ALA A 6 39.67 -0.65 31.43
CA ALA A 6 40.82 0.21 31.14
C ALA A 6 42.09 -0.32 31.82
N GLY A 7 43.24 -0.21 31.16
CA GLY A 7 44.52 -0.71 31.63
C GLY A 7 44.74 -2.21 31.50
N THR A 8 43.77 -2.97 31.01
CA THR A 8 43.90 -4.42 30.77
C THR A 8 44.22 -4.70 29.30
N THR A 9 45.20 -5.60 29.06
CA THR A 9 45.51 -6.08 27.72
C THR A 9 45.06 -7.54 27.60
N VAL A 10 44.16 -7.80 26.62
CA VAL A 10 43.69 -9.12 26.27
C VAL A 10 44.38 -9.57 24.97
N LYS A 11 45.13 -10.67 25.05
CA LYS A 11 45.78 -11.27 23.89
C LYS A 11 44.83 -12.23 23.17
N GLY A 12 44.54 -11.95 21.91
CA GLY A 12 43.66 -12.73 21.06
C GLY A 12 42.26 -12.11 20.85
N PRO A 13 41.41 -12.76 20.03
CA PRO A 13 40.10 -12.23 19.70
C PRO A 13 39.13 -12.28 20.90
N VAL A 14 38.37 -11.25 21.07
CA VAL A 14 37.27 -11.14 22.03
C VAL A 14 35.95 -11.37 21.32
N VAL A 15 35.31 -12.51 21.59
CA VAL A 15 34.01 -12.84 20.98
C VAL A 15 32.97 -12.93 22.09
N ALA A 16 31.80 -12.31 21.86
CA ALA A 16 30.66 -12.39 22.77
C ALA A 16 29.33 -12.51 21.99
N LEU A 17 28.38 -13.22 22.58
CA LEU A 17 26.99 -13.29 22.05
C LEU A 17 26.23 -11.97 22.22
N GLY A 18 26.57 -11.14 23.22
CA GLY A 18 25.97 -9.85 23.52
C GLY A 18 26.95 -8.68 23.33
N PRO A 19 26.60 -7.47 23.76
CA PRO A 19 27.43 -6.28 23.54
C PRO A 19 28.84 -6.43 24.13
N VAL A 20 29.82 -5.88 23.41
CA VAL A 20 31.24 -5.86 23.78
C VAL A 20 31.65 -4.41 24.03
N THR A 21 32.20 -4.14 25.23
CA THR A 21 32.74 -2.83 25.56
C THR A 21 34.27 -2.95 25.81
N VAL A 22 35.06 -2.24 25.02
CA VAL A 22 36.52 -2.22 25.13
C VAL A 22 37.01 -0.87 25.65
N ALA A 23 37.43 -0.83 26.91
CA ALA A 23 38.11 0.35 27.48
C ALA A 23 39.61 0.15 27.64
N GLY A 24 40.10 -1.10 27.50
CA GLY A 24 41.52 -1.49 27.55
C GLY A 24 42.07 -1.77 26.14
N ARG A 25 43.10 -2.61 26.05
CA ARG A 25 43.72 -3.04 24.80
C ARG A 25 43.33 -4.48 24.44
N VAL A 26 42.91 -4.70 23.21
CA VAL A 26 42.62 -6.02 22.63
C VAL A 26 43.61 -6.27 21.48
N GLU A 27 44.51 -7.24 21.68
CA GLU A 27 45.45 -7.68 20.63
C GLU A 27 44.78 -8.77 19.75
N GLY A 28 43.83 -8.37 18.94
CA GLY A 28 43.00 -9.21 18.10
C GLY A 28 41.68 -8.56 17.73
N ALA A 29 40.79 -9.33 17.11
CA ALA A 29 39.47 -8.84 16.71
C ALA A 29 38.48 -8.78 17.89
N ALA A 30 37.58 -7.80 17.86
CA ALA A 30 36.47 -7.66 18.79
C ALA A 30 35.15 -7.98 18.06
N VAL A 31 34.48 -9.10 18.40
CA VAL A 31 33.30 -9.59 17.69
C VAL A 31 32.11 -9.70 18.63
N SER A 32 31.01 -9.05 18.27
CA SER A 32 29.69 -9.20 18.91
C SER A 32 28.72 -9.87 17.93
N LEU A 33 28.05 -10.96 18.36
CA LEU A 33 27.07 -11.67 17.52
C LEU A 33 25.66 -11.08 17.64
N ALA A 34 25.29 -10.55 18.81
CA ALA A 34 23.96 -9.99 19.04
C ALA A 34 24.07 -8.77 19.99
N GLY A 35 24.61 -7.67 19.47
CA GLY A 35 24.78 -6.43 20.20
C GLY A 35 25.86 -5.53 19.65
N ASP A 36 26.04 -4.36 20.26
CA ASP A 36 27.00 -3.35 19.81
C ASP A 36 28.43 -3.69 20.25
N VAL A 37 29.42 -3.28 19.46
CA VAL A 37 30.83 -3.22 19.86
C VAL A 37 31.15 -1.75 20.17
N THR A 38 31.40 -1.43 21.45
CA THR A 38 31.76 -0.07 21.87
C THR A 38 33.23 -0.04 22.26
N VAL A 39 34.04 0.70 21.52
CA VAL A 39 35.44 0.99 21.89
C VAL A 39 35.44 2.35 22.58
N ALA A 40 35.59 2.33 23.91
CA ALA A 40 35.56 3.55 24.72
C ALA A 40 36.86 4.37 24.52
N ARG A 41 36.80 5.64 24.86
CA ARG A 41 37.95 6.57 24.73
C ARG A 41 39.19 6.02 25.49
N GLY A 42 40.27 5.86 24.76
CA GLY A 42 41.50 5.23 25.25
C GLY A 42 41.55 3.69 25.11
N GLY A 43 40.49 3.04 24.65
CA GLY A 43 40.50 1.65 24.23
C GLY A 43 41.19 1.47 22.87
N VAL A 44 41.92 0.37 22.70
CA VAL A 44 42.63 0.04 21.47
C VAL A 44 42.29 -1.38 21.02
N VAL A 45 41.83 -1.53 19.80
CA VAL A 45 41.61 -2.85 19.15
C VAL A 45 42.60 -2.94 17.98
N THR A 46 43.51 -3.93 18.03
CA THR A 46 44.54 -4.08 16.96
C THR A 46 44.06 -4.88 15.76
N GLY A 47 42.99 -5.63 15.90
CA GLY A 47 42.28 -6.32 14.81
C GLY A 47 40.97 -5.65 14.42
N ASP A 48 40.10 -6.41 13.75
CA ASP A 48 38.83 -5.92 13.25
C ASP A 48 37.79 -5.81 14.37
N ALA A 49 36.89 -4.81 14.26
CA ALA A 49 35.74 -4.67 15.12
C ALA A 49 34.48 -5.07 14.35
N VAL A 50 33.86 -6.20 14.71
CA VAL A 50 32.72 -6.78 13.97
C VAL A 50 31.49 -6.87 14.87
N ALA A 51 30.39 -6.25 14.46
CA ALA A 51 29.08 -6.39 15.08
C ALA A 51 28.10 -7.05 14.09
N VAL A 52 27.62 -8.27 14.38
CA VAL A 52 26.71 -9.01 13.50
C VAL A 52 25.25 -8.59 13.71
N GLY A 53 24.82 -8.32 14.93
CA GLY A 53 23.46 -7.89 15.28
C GLY A 53 23.40 -6.51 15.93
N GLY A 54 24.41 -5.66 15.72
CA GLY A 54 24.52 -4.33 16.33
C GLY A 54 25.42 -3.42 15.51
N ARG A 55 25.92 -2.36 16.17
CA ARG A 55 26.79 -1.33 15.57
C ARG A 55 28.18 -1.34 16.21
N VAL A 56 29.15 -0.85 15.46
CA VAL A 56 30.48 -0.54 15.99
C VAL A 56 30.54 0.95 16.33
N LEU A 57 30.72 1.27 17.60
CA LEU A 57 30.86 2.61 18.14
C LEU A 57 32.32 2.78 18.62
N ALA A 58 33.13 3.50 17.89
CA ALA A 58 34.53 3.68 18.20
C ALA A 58 34.82 5.13 18.62
N ASP A 59 34.90 5.36 19.96
CA ASP A 59 35.46 6.58 20.54
C ASP A 59 36.96 6.45 20.82
N GLY A 60 37.50 5.23 20.69
CA GLY A 60 38.91 4.86 20.80
C GLY A 60 39.51 4.43 19.46
N ASP A 61 40.68 3.81 19.49
CA ASP A 61 41.43 3.44 18.27
C ASP A 61 41.13 2.02 17.83
N VAL A 62 40.73 1.84 16.57
CA VAL A 62 40.61 0.54 15.90
C VAL A 62 41.59 0.53 14.72
N VAL A 63 42.60 -0.34 14.79
CA VAL A 63 43.64 -0.44 13.76
C VAL A 63 43.16 -1.24 12.55
N GLY A 64 42.28 -2.22 12.77
CA GLY A 64 41.67 -3.02 11.72
C GLY A 64 40.42 -2.36 11.09
N GLU A 65 39.65 -3.16 10.37
CA GLU A 65 38.41 -2.70 9.73
C GLU A 65 37.21 -2.81 10.70
N MET A 66 36.25 -1.89 10.53
CA MET A 66 35.01 -1.88 11.29
C MET A 66 33.87 -2.41 10.40
N HIS A 67 33.27 -3.55 10.77
CA HIS A 67 32.18 -4.16 10.06
C HIS A 67 30.94 -4.25 10.96
N ALA A 68 29.85 -3.62 10.54
CA ALA A 68 28.54 -3.75 11.17
C ALA A 68 27.59 -4.44 10.19
N MET A 69 27.18 -5.68 10.50
CA MET A 69 26.17 -6.43 9.73
C MET A 69 24.80 -6.30 10.41
N SER A 70 24.31 -5.10 10.62
CA SER A 70 22.95 -4.92 11.12
C SER A 70 21.99 -4.85 9.94
N SER A 71 21.06 -5.78 9.86
CA SER A 71 19.91 -5.75 8.96
C SER A 71 18.83 -4.76 9.44
N ILE A 72 19.05 -4.08 10.55
CA ILE A 72 18.15 -3.06 11.07
C ILE A 72 18.57 -1.73 10.45
N PRO A 73 17.69 -1.08 9.65
CA PRO A 73 17.98 0.26 9.15
C PRO A 73 18.28 1.16 10.36
N ASP A 74 19.31 2.00 10.22
CA ASP A 74 19.83 2.91 11.24
C ASP A 74 18.75 3.46 12.16
N ARG A 75 18.61 2.81 13.33
CA ARG A 75 17.87 3.40 14.43
C ARG A 75 18.85 4.41 15.03
N PRO A 76 18.58 5.71 14.96
CA PRO A 76 19.46 6.69 15.58
C PRO A 76 19.68 6.30 17.03
N ALA A 77 20.94 6.30 17.48
CA ALA A 77 21.29 6.03 18.86
C ALA A 77 20.39 6.87 19.76
N ALA A 78 19.73 6.22 20.72
CA ALA A 78 18.96 6.92 21.74
C ALA A 78 19.96 7.82 22.51
N GLY A 79 20.04 9.09 22.15
CA GLY A 79 20.93 10.07 22.80
C GLY A 79 21.51 11.14 21.87
N VAL A 80 21.71 10.85 20.61
CA VAL A 80 22.01 11.88 19.62
C VAL A 80 20.87 11.87 18.61
N ALA A 81 19.80 12.61 18.89
CA ALA A 81 18.97 13.13 17.84
C ALA A 81 19.95 13.94 16.97
N THR A 82 20.41 13.38 15.85
CA THR A 82 20.98 14.16 14.78
C THR A 82 19.91 15.20 14.48
N ALA A 83 20.10 16.41 15.02
CA ALA A 83 19.19 17.50 14.78
C ALA A 83 19.09 17.56 13.26
N ASP A 84 17.91 17.27 12.74
CA ASP A 84 17.69 17.31 11.30
C ASP A 84 17.98 18.75 10.89
N LEU A 85 19.23 19.00 10.44
CA LEU A 85 19.76 20.32 10.07
C LEU A 85 19.04 20.89 8.83
N ARG A 86 18.10 20.12 8.26
CA ARG A 86 17.28 20.59 7.17
C ARG A 86 16.41 21.75 7.62
N THR A 87 16.46 22.82 6.86
CA THR A 87 15.57 23.95 7.10
C THR A 87 14.11 23.51 6.99
N PRO A 88 13.16 24.14 7.70
CA PRO A 88 11.74 23.83 7.58
C PRO A 88 11.25 23.82 6.11
N VAL A 89 11.80 24.69 5.28
CA VAL A 89 11.50 24.78 3.85
C VAL A 89 11.97 23.53 3.10
N GLN A 90 13.19 23.05 3.39
CA GLN A 90 13.72 21.83 2.77
C GLN A 90 12.88 20.60 3.14
N ARG A 91 12.46 20.45 4.41
CA ARG A 91 11.58 19.36 4.84
C ARG A 91 10.23 19.37 4.11
N THR A 92 9.65 20.57 3.97
CA THR A 92 8.38 20.73 3.23
C THR A 92 8.56 20.37 1.76
N TYR A 93 9.63 20.84 1.13
CA TYR A 93 9.93 20.55 -0.28
C TYR A 93 10.14 19.04 -0.51
N ASP A 94 10.94 18.40 0.32
CA ASP A 94 11.19 16.95 0.24
C ASP A 94 9.89 16.15 0.42
N ALA A 95 9.06 16.52 1.40
CA ALA A 95 7.76 15.90 1.62
C ALA A 95 6.83 16.07 0.42
N MET A 96 6.74 17.27 -0.14
CA MET A 96 5.95 17.55 -1.34
C MET A 96 6.43 16.75 -2.54
N ARG A 97 7.73 16.66 -2.75
CA ARG A 97 8.34 15.89 -3.84
C ARG A 97 8.01 14.40 -3.75
N VAL A 98 8.08 13.81 -2.55
CA VAL A 98 7.72 12.41 -2.32
C VAL A 98 6.23 12.18 -2.61
N VAL A 99 5.36 13.05 -2.11
CA VAL A 99 3.92 12.98 -2.37
C VAL A 99 3.65 13.09 -3.87
N ALA A 100 4.23 14.07 -4.55
CA ALA A 100 4.06 14.27 -5.99
C ALA A 100 4.55 13.06 -6.80
N GLY A 101 5.71 12.50 -6.45
CA GLY A 101 6.24 11.29 -7.08
C GLY A 101 5.32 10.08 -6.92
N THR A 102 4.82 9.85 -5.71
CA THR A 102 3.89 8.74 -5.42
C THR A 102 2.60 8.88 -6.24
N PHE A 103 2.04 10.08 -6.29
CA PHE A 103 0.83 10.32 -7.08
C PHE A 103 1.07 10.26 -8.58
N GLY A 104 2.24 10.67 -9.06
CA GLY A 104 2.65 10.49 -10.45
C GLY A 104 2.61 9.01 -10.86
N VAL A 105 3.18 8.14 -10.04
CA VAL A 105 3.13 6.68 -10.25
C VAL A 105 1.68 6.17 -10.22
N LEU A 106 0.89 6.58 -9.22
CA LEU A 106 -0.52 6.20 -9.14
C LEU A 106 -1.33 6.65 -10.36
N LEU A 107 -1.06 7.84 -10.90
CA LEU A 107 -1.72 8.34 -12.11
C LEU A 107 -1.38 7.47 -13.33
N ILE A 108 -0.12 7.08 -13.50
CA ILE A 108 0.30 6.17 -14.58
C ILE A 108 -0.41 4.83 -14.46
N VAL A 109 -0.45 4.26 -13.25
CA VAL A 109 -1.16 3.01 -12.97
C VAL A 109 -2.67 3.17 -13.25
N ALA A 110 -3.27 4.30 -12.83
CA ALA A 110 -4.68 4.59 -13.07
C ALA A 110 -5.03 4.63 -14.56
N VAL A 111 -4.19 5.29 -15.36
CA VAL A 111 -4.35 5.31 -16.83
C VAL A 111 -4.20 3.89 -17.38
N GLY A 112 -3.22 3.12 -16.92
CA GLY A 112 -3.06 1.72 -17.31
C GLY A 112 -4.31 0.88 -17.01
N VAL A 113 -4.84 0.97 -15.78
CA VAL A 113 -6.06 0.25 -15.39
C VAL A 113 -7.26 0.66 -16.24
N LEU A 114 -7.42 1.95 -16.55
CA LEU A 114 -8.51 2.42 -17.42
C LEU A 114 -8.41 1.89 -18.85
N LEU A 115 -7.19 1.79 -19.38
CA LEU A 115 -6.97 1.29 -20.73
C LEU A 115 -7.22 -0.22 -20.83
N PHE A 116 -6.72 -0.99 -19.85
CA PHE A 116 -6.73 -2.46 -19.91
C PHE A 116 -7.87 -3.11 -19.12
N ALA A 117 -8.30 -2.50 -18.03
CA ALA A 117 -9.28 -3.05 -17.08
C ALA A 117 -10.46 -2.10 -16.79
N GLY A 118 -10.78 -1.18 -17.70
CA GLY A 118 -11.84 -0.18 -17.53
C GLY A 118 -13.20 -0.79 -17.21
N ARG A 119 -13.57 -1.90 -17.87
CA ARG A 119 -14.81 -2.64 -17.58
C ARG A 119 -14.84 -3.20 -16.17
N ASN A 120 -13.73 -3.74 -15.71
CA ASN A 120 -13.62 -4.30 -14.35
C ASN A 120 -13.75 -3.19 -13.31
N LEU A 121 -13.19 -2.02 -13.59
CA LEU A 121 -13.33 -0.84 -12.76
C LEU A 121 -14.80 -0.39 -12.64
N ASP A 122 -15.54 -0.37 -13.75
CA ASP A 122 -16.97 0.00 -13.77
C ASP A 122 -17.81 -0.92 -12.88
N GLU A 123 -17.57 -2.24 -12.93
CA GLU A 123 -18.28 -3.23 -12.11
C GLU A 123 -17.93 -3.09 -10.61
N VAL A 124 -16.68 -2.77 -10.28
CA VAL A 124 -16.26 -2.50 -8.89
C VAL A 124 -16.94 -1.26 -8.36
N VAL A 125 -16.99 -0.17 -9.15
CA VAL A 125 -17.70 1.08 -8.79
C VAL A 125 -19.19 0.81 -8.56
N ALA A 126 -19.86 0.12 -9.47
CA ALA A 126 -21.27 -0.24 -9.32
C ALA A 126 -21.53 -1.12 -8.08
N THR A 127 -20.58 -2.01 -7.74
CA THR A 127 -20.66 -2.81 -6.51
C THR A 127 -20.53 -1.96 -5.26
N LEU A 128 -19.65 -0.96 -5.29
CA LEU A 128 -19.42 -0.03 -4.20
C LEU A 128 -20.67 0.84 -3.95
N GLU A 129 -21.27 1.40 -4.99
CA GLU A 129 -22.49 2.20 -4.89
C GLU A 129 -23.66 1.43 -4.27
N LEU A 130 -23.87 0.17 -4.69
CA LEU A 130 -25.01 -0.62 -4.27
C LEU A 130 -24.83 -1.31 -2.92
N ARG A 131 -23.60 -1.55 -2.45
CA ARG A 131 -23.30 -2.39 -1.28
C ARG A 131 -22.19 -1.81 -0.41
N PHE A 132 -22.19 -0.50 -0.20
CA PHE A 132 -21.13 0.22 0.51
C PHE A 132 -20.77 -0.42 1.87
N GLY A 133 -21.77 -0.66 2.76
CA GLY A 133 -21.51 -1.24 4.08
C GLY A 133 -20.97 -2.67 4.01
N ARG A 134 -21.48 -3.50 3.05
CA ARG A 134 -20.97 -4.87 2.86
C ARG A 134 -19.56 -4.85 2.28
N ALA A 135 -19.25 -3.90 1.37
CA ALA A 135 -17.91 -3.73 0.84
C ALA A 135 -16.92 -3.38 1.95
N PHE A 136 -17.29 -2.50 2.88
CA PHE A 136 -16.43 -2.18 4.02
C PHE A 136 -16.14 -3.41 4.89
N LEU A 137 -17.16 -4.16 5.30
CA LEU A 137 -17.01 -5.38 6.13
C LEU A 137 -16.15 -6.44 5.43
N VAL A 138 -16.43 -6.71 4.15
CA VAL A 138 -15.66 -7.69 3.37
C VAL A 138 -14.22 -7.20 3.15
N GLY A 139 -14.00 -5.88 3.02
CA GLY A 139 -12.68 -5.30 2.92
C GLY A 139 -11.85 -5.50 4.20
N VAL A 140 -12.43 -5.23 5.37
CA VAL A 140 -11.78 -5.50 6.67
C VAL A 140 -11.46 -6.98 6.82
N MET A 141 -12.43 -7.87 6.56
CA MET A 141 -12.21 -9.32 6.60
C MET A 141 -11.15 -9.76 5.60
N GLY A 142 -11.15 -9.18 4.40
CA GLY A 142 -10.15 -9.44 3.36
C GLY A 142 -8.75 -9.10 3.85
N GLN A 143 -8.55 -7.94 4.48
CA GLN A 143 -7.25 -7.54 5.03
C GLN A 143 -6.75 -8.54 6.09
N VAL A 144 -7.62 -9.00 6.98
CA VAL A 144 -7.26 -9.99 8.01
C VAL A 144 -6.91 -11.34 7.37
N LEU A 145 -7.61 -11.71 6.30
CA LEU A 145 -7.43 -13.00 5.61
C LEU A 145 -6.23 -13.04 4.65
N ILE A 146 -5.64 -11.91 4.28
CA ILE A 146 -4.49 -11.87 3.35
C ILE A 146 -3.34 -12.78 3.86
N LEU A 147 -2.92 -12.62 5.12
CA LEU A 147 -1.83 -13.42 5.67
C LEU A 147 -2.20 -14.90 5.87
N PRO A 148 -3.33 -15.25 6.50
CA PRO A 148 -3.75 -16.66 6.59
C PRO A 148 -3.90 -17.34 5.24
N ALA A 149 -4.45 -16.65 4.24
CA ALA A 149 -4.60 -17.21 2.89
C ALA A 149 -3.23 -17.50 2.24
N LEU A 150 -2.24 -16.63 2.42
CA LEU A 150 -0.87 -16.87 1.97
C LEU A 150 -0.28 -18.09 2.64
N VAL A 151 -0.43 -18.22 3.97
CA VAL A 151 0.09 -19.37 4.73
C VAL A 151 -0.54 -20.67 4.22
N VAL A 152 -1.86 -20.70 4.05
CA VAL A 152 -2.58 -21.87 3.51
C VAL A 152 -2.07 -22.23 2.11
N LEU A 153 -1.86 -21.22 1.24
CA LEU A 153 -1.31 -21.41 -0.10
C LEU A 153 0.08 -22.04 -0.02
N LEU A 154 0.97 -21.51 0.83
CA LEU A 154 2.34 -22.00 0.98
C LEU A 154 2.36 -23.43 1.54
N VAL A 155 1.54 -23.73 2.54
CA VAL A 155 1.42 -25.09 3.09
C VAL A 155 0.91 -26.06 2.01
N ALA A 156 -0.10 -25.67 1.24
CA ALA A 156 -0.63 -26.51 0.16
C ALA A 156 0.44 -26.79 -0.92
N LEU A 157 1.28 -25.81 -1.26
CA LEU A 157 2.38 -26.02 -2.19
C LEU A 157 3.49 -26.90 -1.58
N ALA A 158 3.79 -26.72 -0.28
CA ALA A 158 4.85 -27.45 0.41
C ALA A 158 4.58 -28.96 0.52
N VAL A 159 3.34 -29.40 0.44
CA VAL A 159 2.96 -30.83 0.43
C VAL A 159 3.44 -31.54 -0.85
N SER A 160 3.66 -30.81 -1.94
CA SER A 160 4.12 -31.36 -3.22
C SER A 160 5.57 -30.99 -3.48
N VAL A 161 6.38 -31.94 -3.95
CA VAL A 161 7.78 -31.71 -4.36
C VAL A 161 7.88 -30.65 -5.46
N ILE A 162 6.96 -30.67 -6.43
CA ILE A 162 6.87 -29.65 -7.48
C ILE A 162 6.40 -28.32 -6.89
N GLY A 163 5.48 -28.36 -5.91
CA GLY A 163 4.97 -27.19 -5.24
C GLY A 163 6.06 -26.42 -4.49
N ILE A 164 7.04 -27.10 -3.88
CA ILE A 164 8.16 -26.44 -3.20
C ILE A 164 8.95 -25.55 -4.18
N LEU A 165 9.20 -26.03 -5.39
CA LEU A 165 9.88 -25.24 -6.42
C LEU A 165 9.04 -24.03 -6.88
N LEU A 166 7.72 -24.15 -6.78
CA LEU A 166 6.77 -23.08 -7.20
C LEU A 166 6.58 -21.99 -6.13
N ILE A 167 7.00 -22.23 -4.87
CA ILE A 167 6.81 -21.28 -3.75
C ILE A 167 7.27 -19.86 -4.08
N PRO A 168 8.51 -19.61 -4.56
CA PRO A 168 8.95 -18.24 -4.82
C PRO A 168 8.08 -17.53 -5.87
N PHE A 169 7.66 -18.24 -6.89
CA PHE A 169 6.76 -17.70 -7.91
C PHE A 169 5.36 -17.43 -7.36
N ALA A 170 4.84 -18.32 -6.52
CA ALA A 170 3.54 -18.17 -5.89
C ALA A 170 3.49 -16.97 -4.94
N VAL A 171 4.54 -16.73 -4.16
CA VAL A 171 4.64 -15.54 -3.29
C VAL A 171 4.59 -14.26 -4.11
N VAL A 172 5.38 -14.19 -5.19
CA VAL A 172 5.40 -13.00 -6.07
C VAL A 172 4.05 -12.82 -6.76
N ALA A 173 3.47 -13.88 -7.31
CA ALA A 173 2.16 -13.84 -7.97
C ALA A 173 1.06 -13.41 -6.98
N TYR A 174 1.08 -13.92 -5.75
CA TYR A 174 0.14 -13.54 -4.70
C TYR A 174 0.27 -12.06 -4.34
N ALA A 175 1.50 -11.57 -4.15
CA ALA A 175 1.76 -10.16 -3.86
C ALA A 175 1.24 -9.24 -4.98
N ILE A 176 1.50 -9.60 -6.25
CA ILE A 176 1.02 -8.86 -7.42
C ILE A 176 -0.52 -8.89 -7.49
N ALA A 177 -1.14 -10.04 -7.22
CA ALA A 177 -2.60 -10.17 -7.22
C ALA A 177 -3.25 -9.29 -6.15
N ILE A 178 -2.72 -9.29 -4.92
CA ILE A 178 -3.20 -8.42 -3.83
C ILE A 178 -2.99 -6.95 -4.17
N ALA A 179 -1.80 -6.58 -4.66
CA ALA A 179 -1.49 -5.21 -5.06
C ALA A 179 -2.45 -4.73 -6.17
N GLY A 180 -2.70 -5.57 -7.18
CA GLY A 180 -3.66 -5.29 -8.25
C GLY A 180 -5.08 -5.11 -7.73
N LEU A 181 -5.52 -5.97 -6.81
CA LEU A 181 -6.85 -5.90 -6.20
C LEU A 181 -7.05 -4.63 -5.38
N VAL A 182 -6.05 -4.29 -4.55
CA VAL A 182 -6.04 -3.05 -3.74
C VAL A 182 -6.03 -1.82 -4.63
N THR A 183 -5.21 -1.82 -5.67
CA THR A 183 -5.10 -0.70 -6.62
C THR A 183 -6.41 -0.50 -7.39
N LEU A 184 -6.98 -1.58 -7.93
CA LEU A 184 -8.27 -1.53 -8.62
C LEU A 184 -9.36 -0.98 -7.71
N GLY A 185 -9.40 -1.46 -6.46
CA GLY A 185 -10.35 -1.01 -5.45
C GLY A 185 -10.17 0.46 -5.09
N PHE A 186 -8.93 0.90 -4.85
CA PHE A 186 -8.63 2.30 -4.56
C PHE A 186 -9.05 3.24 -5.70
N LEU A 187 -8.77 2.85 -6.95
CA LEU A 187 -9.17 3.61 -8.13
C LEU A 187 -10.70 3.68 -8.29
N ALA A 188 -11.42 2.60 -7.91
CA ALA A 188 -12.88 2.60 -7.91
C ALA A 188 -13.44 3.61 -6.90
N VAL A 189 -12.88 3.68 -5.69
CA VAL A 189 -13.27 4.68 -4.68
C VAL A 189 -12.91 6.09 -5.15
N ALA A 190 -11.71 6.30 -5.67
CA ALA A 190 -11.30 7.59 -6.22
C ALA A 190 -12.27 8.06 -7.30
N ARG A 191 -12.65 7.18 -8.24
CA ARG A 191 -13.62 7.50 -9.28
C ARG A 191 -15.01 7.82 -8.73
N LEU A 192 -15.46 7.08 -7.72
CA LEU A 192 -16.74 7.35 -7.06
C LEU A 192 -16.75 8.74 -6.39
N VAL A 193 -15.71 9.06 -5.61
CA VAL A 193 -15.55 10.34 -4.92
C VAL A 193 -15.46 11.50 -5.93
N GLY A 194 -14.64 11.33 -6.98
CA GLY A 194 -14.50 12.35 -8.02
C GLY A 194 -15.77 12.54 -8.84
N GLY A 195 -16.51 11.48 -9.12
CA GLY A 195 -17.81 11.53 -9.78
C GLY A 195 -18.87 12.25 -8.96
N ALA A 196 -18.84 12.09 -7.63
CA ALA A 196 -19.75 12.77 -6.72
C ALA A 196 -19.49 14.29 -6.65
N VAL A 197 -18.24 14.71 -6.79
CA VAL A 197 -17.83 16.13 -6.74
C VAL A 197 -17.99 16.81 -8.10
N TRP A 198 -17.70 16.08 -9.19
CA TRP A 198 -17.72 16.63 -10.52
C TRP A 198 -19.02 16.35 -11.26
N HIS A 199 -20.03 17.18 -11.05
CA HIS A 199 -21.30 17.16 -11.79
C HIS A 199 -21.19 18.01 -13.05
N SER A 200 -20.46 17.52 -14.08
CA SER A 200 -20.39 18.25 -15.34
C SER A 200 -21.63 18.00 -16.18
N ALA A 201 -22.40 19.05 -16.43
CA ALA A 201 -23.62 19.04 -17.26
C ALA A 201 -23.33 19.07 -18.78
N THR A 202 -22.06 19.04 -19.19
CA THR A 202 -21.67 19.17 -20.60
C THR A 202 -21.59 17.80 -21.27
N ASP A 203 -21.99 17.75 -22.55
CA ASP A 203 -22.00 16.59 -23.47
C ASP A 203 -20.63 15.92 -23.63
N THR A 204 -20.17 15.22 -22.60
CA THR A 204 -18.93 14.45 -22.64
C THR A 204 -19.24 12.98 -22.85
N THR A 205 -18.39 12.31 -23.66
CA THR A 205 -18.52 10.86 -23.86
C THR A 205 -18.42 10.11 -22.54
N PRO A 206 -19.06 8.94 -22.35
CA PRO A 206 -18.99 8.15 -21.11
C PRO A 206 -17.56 7.88 -20.65
N ARG A 207 -16.63 7.74 -21.58
CA ARG A 207 -15.21 7.49 -21.31
C ARG A 207 -14.49 8.72 -20.75
N SER A 208 -14.76 9.90 -21.31
CA SER A 208 -14.17 11.14 -20.80
C SER A 208 -14.70 11.51 -19.41
N ARG A 209 -15.97 11.22 -19.13
CA ARG A 209 -16.56 11.39 -17.79
C ARG A 209 -15.93 10.45 -16.77
N ALA A 210 -15.67 9.20 -17.15
CA ALA A 210 -14.97 8.24 -16.29
C ALA A 210 -13.54 8.68 -15.96
N LEU A 211 -12.81 9.18 -16.97
CA LEU A 211 -11.46 9.74 -16.81
C LEU A 211 -11.45 10.97 -15.93
N ALA A 212 -12.37 11.91 -16.16
CA ALA A 212 -12.47 13.13 -15.37
C ALA A 212 -12.81 12.81 -13.89
N GLY A 213 -13.79 11.93 -13.63
CA GLY A 213 -14.12 11.51 -12.27
C GLY A 213 -12.93 10.86 -11.57
N LEU A 214 -12.19 9.98 -12.25
CA LEU A 214 -10.99 9.38 -11.68
C LEU A 214 -9.89 10.41 -11.40
N ALA A 215 -9.63 11.31 -12.34
CA ALA A 215 -8.62 12.36 -12.17
C ALA A 215 -8.95 13.30 -11.00
N VAL A 216 -10.22 13.73 -10.90
CA VAL A 216 -10.70 14.57 -9.79
C VAL A 216 -10.60 13.82 -8.46
N GLY A 217 -11.01 12.56 -8.40
CA GLY A 217 -10.90 11.76 -7.19
C GLY A 217 -9.45 11.58 -6.73
N LEU A 218 -8.54 11.24 -7.65
CA LEU A 218 -7.11 11.19 -7.35
C LEU A 218 -6.56 12.55 -6.90
N ALA A 219 -7.00 13.66 -7.54
CA ALA A 219 -6.59 15.01 -7.16
C ALA A 219 -7.04 15.37 -5.74
N ILE A 220 -8.22 14.91 -5.28
CA ILE A 220 -8.71 15.12 -3.91
C ILE A 220 -7.78 14.41 -2.91
N PHE A 221 -7.44 13.14 -3.14
CA PHE A 221 -6.49 12.42 -2.30
C PHE A 221 -5.10 13.06 -2.33
N PHE A 222 -4.64 13.48 -3.52
CA PHE A 222 -3.38 14.21 -3.67
C PHE A 222 -3.38 15.51 -2.87
N ALA A 223 -4.43 16.34 -3.00
CA ALA A 223 -4.55 17.59 -2.28
C ALA A 223 -4.49 17.39 -0.75
N LEU A 224 -5.16 16.36 -0.23
CA LEU A 224 -5.13 16.04 1.19
C LEU A 224 -3.71 15.71 1.68
N TRP A 225 -2.95 14.92 0.93
CA TRP A 225 -1.55 14.62 1.24
C TRP A 225 -0.61 15.81 1.04
N MET A 226 -0.87 16.65 0.02
CA MET A 226 -0.12 17.88 -0.20
C MET A 226 -0.30 18.88 0.93
N VAL A 227 -1.52 19.02 1.47
CA VAL A 227 -1.78 19.84 2.65
C VAL A 227 -1.00 19.30 3.86
N ALA A 228 -1.01 17.97 4.07
CA ALA A 228 -0.23 17.34 5.13
C ALA A 228 1.29 17.60 4.98
N ALA A 229 1.80 17.58 3.75
CA ALA A 229 3.19 17.88 3.44
C ALA A 229 3.52 19.38 3.62
N ALA A 230 2.62 20.26 3.19
CA ALA A 230 2.80 21.71 3.32
C ALA A 230 2.85 22.18 4.77
N LEU A 231 2.11 21.48 5.67
CA LEU A 231 2.13 21.77 7.10
C LEU A 231 3.32 21.17 7.86
N ALA A 232 4.33 20.62 7.17
CA ALA A 232 5.50 19.98 7.80
C ALA A 232 6.26 20.89 8.79
N TRP A 233 6.11 22.21 8.68
CA TRP A 233 6.67 23.20 9.61
C TRP A 233 5.89 23.30 10.93
N ALA A 234 4.61 22.89 10.97
CA ALA A 234 3.75 22.93 12.16
C ALA A 234 3.47 21.50 12.65
N PRO A 235 4.25 20.95 13.60
CA PRO A 235 4.27 19.52 13.91
C PRO A 235 2.91 18.98 14.36
N LEU A 236 2.16 19.70 15.18
CA LEU A 236 0.84 19.27 15.65
C LEU A 236 -0.18 19.27 14.49
N ALA A 237 -0.26 20.36 13.71
CA ALA A 237 -1.17 20.44 12.58
C ALA A 237 -0.84 19.39 11.50
N ALA A 238 0.45 19.21 11.19
CA ALA A 238 0.91 18.19 10.26
C ALA A 238 0.51 16.78 10.71
N THR A 239 0.64 16.48 12.01
CA THR A 239 0.27 15.16 12.55
C THR A 239 -1.23 14.90 12.41
N VAL A 240 -2.07 15.86 12.74
CA VAL A 240 -3.54 15.74 12.63
C VAL A 240 -3.97 15.55 11.17
N VAL A 241 -3.47 16.40 10.26
CA VAL A 241 -3.82 16.28 8.82
C VAL A 241 -3.28 14.99 8.21
N ARG A 242 -2.07 14.56 8.61
CA ARG A 242 -1.49 13.29 8.17
C ARG A 242 -2.30 12.10 8.67
N ALA A 243 -2.76 12.12 9.93
CA ALA A 243 -3.63 11.10 10.48
C ALA A 243 -4.96 11.02 9.72
N ALA A 244 -5.56 12.17 9.39
CA ALA A 244 -6.77 12.24 8.57
C ALA A 244 -6.54 11.70 7.15
N ALA A 245 -5.41 12.05 6.50
CA ALA A 245 -5.04 11.55 5.18
C ALA A 245 -4.82 10.04 5.19
N LEU A 246 -4.15 9.51 6.21
CA LEU A 246 -3.97 8.07 6.41
C LEU A 246 -5.31 7.36 6.62
N ALA A 247 -6.17 7.88 7.48
CA ALA A 247 -7.49 7.30 7.75
C ALA A 247 -8.36 7.29 6.49
N ALA A 248 -8.38 8.39 5.73
CA ALA A 248 -9.12 8.47 4.46
C ALA A 248 -8.57 7.49 3.41
N SER A 249 -7.25 7.40 3.28
CA SER A 249 -6.59 6.46 2.35
C SER A 249 -6.84 5.00 2.77
N TRP A 250 -6.75 4.69 4.07
CA TRP A 250 -7.04 3.35 4.60
C TRP A 250 -8.50 2.97 4.37
N ALA A 251 -9.44 3.87 4.66
CA ALA A 251 -10.86 3.64 4.42
C ALA A 251 -11.15 3.40 2.94
N ALA A 252 -10.54 4.20 2.04
CA ALA A 252 -10.67 4.02 0.60
C ALA A 252 -10.12 2.68 0.13
N MET A 253 -8.94 2.27 0.60
CA MET A 253 -8.35 0.96 0.29
C MET A 253 -9.23 -0.19 0.81
N THR A 254 -9.74 -0.08 2.03
CA THR A 254 -10.60 -1.10 2.64
C THR A 254 -11.91 -1.26 1.89
N LEU A 255 -12.61 -0.17 1.61
CA LEU A 255 -13.83 -0.17 0.81
C LEU A 255 -13.61 -0.72 -0.59
N GLY A 256 -12.53 -0.26 -1.23
CA GLY A 256 -12.16 -0.68 -2.56
C GLY A 256 -11.81 -2.16 -2.64
N LEU A 257 -10.99 -2.65 -1.71
CA LEU A 257 -10.65 -4.07 -1.60
C LEU A 257 -11.90 -4.94 -1.44
N GLY A 258 -12.82 -4.54 -0.55
CA GLY A 258 -14.06 -5.27 -0.34
C GLY A 258 -14.96 -5.27 -1.57
N ALA A 259 -15.09 -4.15 -2.27
CA ALA A 259 -15.85 -4.07 -3.51
C ALA A 259 -15.21 -4.93 -4.63
N ALA A 260 -13.87 -4.92 -4.71
CA ALA A 260 -13.13 -5.76 -5.66
C ALA A 260 -13.31 -7.26 -5.35
N ILE A 261 -13.29 -7.68 -4.08
CA ILE A 261 -13.58 -9.05 -3.68
C ILE A 261 -15.03 -9.42 -4.01
N LEU A 262 -16.00 -8.59 -3.65
CA LEU A 262 -17.43 -8.84 -3.92
C LEU A 262 -17.77 -8.93 -5.39
N SER A 263 -17.10 -8.16 -6.24
CA SER A 263 -17.24 -8.18 -7.70
C SER A 263 -16.35 -9.22 -8.38
N ARG A 264 -15.56 -10.00 -7.60
CA ARG A 264 -14.51 -10.91 -8.12
C ARG A 264 -13.58 -10.17 -9.09
N ALA A 265 -13.00 -9.07 -8.63
CA ALA A 265 -12.17 -8.17 -9.44
C ALA A 265 -12.88 -7.62 -10.69
N GLY A 266 -14.20 -7.40 -10.61
CA GLY A 266 -15.00 -6.92 -11.74
C GLY A 266 -15.29 -7.95 -12.82
N THR A 267 -15.06 -9.25 -12.56
CA THR A 267 -15.35 -10.33 -13.51
C THR A 267 -16.78 -10.85 -13.40
N HIS A 268 -17.46 -10.55 -12.29
CA HIS A 268 -18.87 -10.92 -12.14
C HIS A 268 -19.70 -9.98 -13.01
N ARG A 269 -20.05 -10.45 -14.21
CA ARG A 269 -21.14 -9.85 -14.96
C ARG A 269 -22.39 -9.94 -14.08
N ARG A 270 -22.76 -8.84 -13.45
CA ARG A 270 -24.16 -8.69 -13.10
C ARG A 270 -24.89 -8.66 -14.44
N VAL A 271 -25.58 -9.74 -14.76
CA VAL A 271 -26.76 -9.63 -15.60
C VAL A 271 -27.50 -8.47 -14.94
N ALA A 272 -27.56 -7.35 -15.61
CA ALA A 272 -28.19 -6.14 -15.12
C ALA A 272 -29.60 -6.58 -14.64
N ALA A 273 -29.76 -6.65 -13.33
CA ALA A 273 -31.08 -6.69 -12.70
C ALA A 273 -31.64 -5.27 -12.85
N GLY A 274 -32.01 -4.97 -14.00
CA GLY A 274 -32.36 -3.73 -14.62
C GLY A 274 -31.96 -3.80 -16.07
N THR A 275 -32.23 -4.92 -16.76
CA THR A 275 -32.73 -4.76 -18.08
C THR A 275 -33.82 -3.70 -17.95
N ARG A 276 -33.46 -2.43 -18.30
CA ARG A 276 -34.48 -1.59 -18.92
C ARG A 276 -35.31 -2.57 -19.70
N PRO A 277 -36.62 -2.70 -19.47
CA PRO A 277 -37.41 -3.49 -20.37
C PRO A 277 -36.93 -3.01 -21.72
N VAL A 278 -36.17 -3.87 -22.44
CA VAL A 278 -35.95 -3.64 -23.85
C VAL A 278 -37.36 -3.37 -24.30
N GLU A 279 -37.59 -2.14 -24.71
CA GLU A 279 -38.90 -1.70 -25.11
C GLU A 279 -39.20 -2.64 -26.26
N LEU A 280 -39.83 -3.78 -25.96
CA LEU A 280 -40.29 -4.74 -26.96
C LEU A 280 -41.17 -4.03 -27.94
N ALA A 281 -41.69 -2.85 -27.54
CA ALA A 281 -42.34 -1.87 -28.42
C ALA A 281 -41.42 -1.35 -29.54
N SER A 282 -40.10 -1.25 -29.34
CA SER A 282 -39.19 -0.75 -30.39
C SER A 282 -38.93 -1.79 -31.49
N TRP A 283 -39.26 -3.05 -31.27
CA TRP A 283 -39.16 -4.11 -32.25
C TRP A 283 -40.47 -4.28 -33.06
N GLN A 284 -41.54 -3.61 -32.64
CA GLN A 284 -42.74 -3.52 -33.43
C GLN A 284 -42.55 -2.38 -34.44
N THR A 285 -41.77 -2.64 -35.50
CA THR A 285 -41.94 -1.89 -36.71
C THR A 285 -43.41 -2.04 -37.13
N PRO A 286 -44.18 -0.96 -37.21
CA PRO A 286 -45.51 -1.03 -37.78
C PRO A 286 -45.33 -1.34 -39.27
N THR A 287 -45.32 -2.59 -39.64
CA THR A 287 -45.53 -2.96 -41.02
C THR A 287 -47.00 -2.63 -41.31
N PRO A 288 -47.32 -1.68 -42.16
CA PRO A 288 -48.68 -1.41 -42.54
C PRO A 288 -49.16 -2.54 -43.47
N LEU A 289 -49.49 -3.67 -42.87
CA LEU A 289 -50.28 -4.67 -43.60
C LEU A 289 -51.72 -4.21 -43.53
N THR A 290 -52.15 -3.55 -44.61
CA THR A 290 -53.54 -3.21 -44.86
C THR A 290 -54.38 -4.48 -44.77
N GLY A 291 -55.18 -4.61 -43.70
CA GLY A 291 -56.16 -5.72 -43.55
C GLY A 291 -56.00 -6.59 -42.30
N VAL A 292 -54.98 -6.41 -41.47
CA VAL A 292 -54.83 -7.17 -40.22
C VAL A 292 -55.18 -6.28 -39.03
N VAL A 293 -56.31 -6.49 -38.38
CA VAL A 293 -56.68 -5.86 -37.11
C VAL A 293 -55.80 -6.47 -36.01
N ALA A 294 -54.81 -5.76 -35.50
CA ALA A 294 -54.01 -6.20 -34.40
C ALA A 294 -54.91 -6.40 -33.17
N ALA A 295 -55.00 -7.63 -32.66
CA ALA A 295 -55.72 -7.92 -31.43
C ALA A 295 -55.15 -7.06 -30.28
N ARG A 296 -55.99 -6.17 -29.75
CA ARG A 296 -55.64 -5.31 -28.62
C ARG A 296 -55.45 -6.18 -27.39
N ARG A 297 -54.21 -6.27 -26.91
CA ARG A 297 -53.92 -6.95 -25.63
C ARG A 297 -54.71 -6.26 -24.51
N PRO A 298 -55.50 -6.97 -23.71
CA PRO A 298 -56.20 -6.36 -22.59
C PRO A 298 -55.15 -5.73 -21.64
N ALA A 299 -55.40 -4.50 -21.19
CA ALA A 299 -54.59 -3.83 -20.23
C ALA A 299 -54.52 -4.74 -18.95
N ALA A 300 -53.31 -5.04 -18.50
CA ALA A 300 -53.12 -5.77 -17.23
C ALA A 300 -53.77 -4.94 -16.13
N ALA A 301 -54.77 -5.52 -15.47
CA ALA A 301 -55.40 -4.94 -14.31
C ALA A 301 -54.32 -4.67 -13.25
N VAL A 302 -54.14 -3.39 -12.90
CA VAL A 302 -53.35 -2.97 -11.75
C VAL A 302 -54.04 -3.55 -10.53
N ALA A 303 -53.47 -4.60 -9.94
CA ALA A 303 -53.89 -5.10 -8.65
C ALA A 303 -53.47 -4.08 -7.59
N GLU A 304 -54.36 -3.22 -7.17
CA GLU A 304 -54.29 -2.55 -5.90
C GLU A 304 -54.37 -3.63 -4.79
N ARG A 305 -53.26 -3.74 -4.03
CA ARG A 305 -53.29 -4.06 -2.58
C ARG A 305 -51.98 -3.54 -1.94
#